data_12073bcf832a0123e135e077b5136f0e
#
_entry.id   12073bcf832a0123e135e077b5136f0e
#
_cell.length_a   1.000
_cell.length_b   1.000
_cell.length_c   1.000
_cell.angle_alpha   90.00
_cell.angle_beta   90.00
_cell.angle_gamma   90.00
#
_symmetry.space_group_name_H-M   'P 1'
#
loop_
_entity.id
_entity.type
_entity.pdbx_description
1 polymer ?
#
loop_
_entity_poly.entity_id
_entity_poly.type
_entity_poly.pdbx_seq_one_letter_code
_entity_poly.pdbx_strand_id
1 'polypeptide(L)'
;VFLTLFEYFRARLFTGFPWLMPSIILSPNEFLIQIFSFVGSFTANLFVLSLSVLPFILISNFKHKYIIFTLLFIPIIILIFLSVNRFYNKDIKKMDSQLITLVQPNIEQKEKWRSETRNINLKKLKQLSRQNALEFKDANRIIIWPETSFEGSIPNEKSLLSRISKQILINPKTILVIGLLRVETNKLFNSLVFLNSNGNIIHQYDKIHLVPFGEYIPFRTNFSTIANFLNIKDFTSGKVKSN
;
A
#
# COMPACT_ATOMS: atom_id res chain seq x y z
N VAL A 1 -8.21 -7.38 -23.92
CA VAL A 1 -8.48 -8.65 -23.21
C VAL A 1 -7.18 -9.31 -22.77
N PHE A 2 -6.26 -9.69 -23.68
CA PHE A 2 -5.03 -10.41 -23.33
C PHE A 2 -4.18 -9.69 -22.27
N LEU A 3 -4.00 -8.36 -22.40
CA LEU A 3 -3.24 -7.59 -21.42
C LEU A 3 -3.91 -7.62 -20.03
N THR A 4 -5.22 -7.53 -19.96
CA THR A 4 -5.95 -7.65 -18.68
C THR A 4 -5.82 -9.04 -18.06
N LEU A 5 -5.85 -10.11 -18.88
CA LEU A 5 -5.60 -11.46 -18.42
C LEU A 5 -4.16 -11.62 -17.91
N PHE A 6 -3.18 -11.06 -18.63
CA PHE A 6 -1.80 -11.03 -18.17
C PHE A 6 -1.65 -10.35 -16.80
N GLU A 7 -2.27 -9.18 -16.62
CA GLU A 7 -2.30 -8.48 -15.33
C GLU A 7 -2.97 -9.30 -14.23
N TYR A 8 -4.04 -10.01 -14.56
CA TYR A 8 -4.70 -10.91 -13.62
C TYR A 8 -3.80 -12.07 -13.17
N PHE A 9 -3.06 -12.69 -14.09
CA PHE A 9 -2.10 -13.75 -13.75
C PHE A 9 -0.90 -13.18 -12.98
N ARG A 10 -0.34 -12.03 -13.40
CA ARG A 10 0.73 -11.35 -12.68
C ARG A 10 0.36 -11.04 -11.24
N ALA A 11 -0.90 -10.70 -11.00
CA ALA A 11 -1.40 -10.42 -9.65
C ALA A 11 -1.56 -11.66 -8.76
N ARG A 12 -1.39 -12.89 -9.28
CA ARG A 12 -1.62 -14.14 -8.56
C ARG A 12 -0.47 -15.13 -8.60
N LEU A 13 0.31 -15.14 -9.67
CA LEU A 13 1.45 -16.06 -9.79
C LEU A 13 2.50 -15.76 -8.71
N PHE A 14 3.02 -16.80 -8.07
CA PHE A 14 4.06 -16.71 -7.03
C PHE A 14 3.69 -15.80 -5.85
N THR A 15 2.46 -15.77 -5.40
CA THR A 15 1.88 -14.81 -4.45
C THR A 15 1.44 -13.49 -5.08
N GLY A 16 1.92 -13.14 -6.27
CA GLY A 16 1.47 -12.04 -7.09
C GLY A 16 1.97 -10.65 -6.67
N PHE A 17 1.94 -9.74 -7.66
CA PHE A 17 2.26 -8.33 -7.44
C PHE A 17 1.41 -7.43 -8.35
N PRO A 18 0.18 -7.07 -7.93
CA PRO A 18 -0.74 -6.26 -8.74
C PRO A 18 -0.38 -4.77 -8.70
N TRP A 19 0.79 -4.39 -9.22
CA TRP A 19 1.31 -3.01 -9.17
C TRP A 19 1.12 -2.29 -10.49
N LEU A 20 0.71 -1.01 -10.42
CA LEU A 20 0.61 -0.10 -11.57
C LEU A 20 -0.18 -0.64 -12.77
N MET A 21 -1.40 -1.12 -12.55
CA MET A 21 -2.29 -1.44 -13.66
C MET A 21 -2.68 -0.17 -14.43
N PRO A 22 -2.87 -0.22 -15.77
CA PRO A 22 -3.32 0.93 -16.57
C PRO A 22 -4.55 1.66 -16.01
N SER A 23 -5.44 0.96 -15.33
CA SER A 23 -6.62 1.58 -14.68
C SER A 23 -6.27 2.63 -13.63
N ILE A 24 -5.03 2.69 -13.13
CA ILE A 24 -4.59 3.70 -12.16
C ILE A 24 -4.75 5.14 -12.70
N ILE A 25 -4.81 5.31 -14.03
CA ILE A 25 -5.07 6.61 -14.68
C ILE A 25 -6.39 7.25 -14.23
N LEU A 26 -7.32 6.45 -13.69
CA LEU A 26 -8.59 6.95 -13.15
C LEU A 26 -8.45 7.54 -11.74
N SER A 27 -7.36 7.23 -11.02
CA SER A 27 -7.21 7.57 -9.60
C SER A 27 -7.07 9.07 -9.28
N PRO A 28 -6.52 9.94 -10.15
CA PRO A 28 -6.45 11.37 -9.85
C PRO A 28 -7.79 12.07 -9.83
N ASN A 29 -8.84 11.46 -10.38
CA ASN A 29 -10.17 12.05 -10.45
C ASN A 29 -11.11 11.38 -9.44
N GLU A 30 -11.67 12.19 -8.52
CA GLU A 30 -12.53 11.72 -7.42
C GLU A 30 -13.82 11.01 -7.89
N PHE A 31 -14.33 11.37 -9.06
CA PHE A 31 -15.49 10.71 -9.65
C PHE A 31 -15.10 9.40 -10.33
N LEU A 32 -14.03 9.41 -11.13
CA LEU A 32 -13.61 8.25 -11.88
C LEU A 32 -13.09 7.13 -10.98
N ILE A 33 -12.47 7.46 -9.85
CA ILE A 33 -12.02 6.46 -8.87
C ILE A 33 -13.19 5.63 -8.30
N GLN A 34 -14.43 6.18 -8.30
CA GLN A 34 -15.59 5.43 -7.83
C GLN A 34 -15.92 4.22 -8.74
N ILE A 35 -15.44 4.19 -9.98
CA ILE A 35 -15.62 3.05 -10.90
C ILE A 35 -15.10 1.76 -10.27
N PHE A 36 -13.97 1.83 -9.55
CA PHE A 36 -13.40 0.65 -8.88
C PHE A 36 -14.35 0.01 -7.86
N SER A 37 -15.25 0.79 -7.26
CA SER A 37 -16.22 0.26 -6.28
C SER A 37 -17.35 -0.55 -6.92
N PHE A 38 -17.63 -0.35 -8.21
CA PHE A 38 -18.65 -1.09 -8.93
C PHE A 38 -18.11 -2.33 -9.62
N VAL A 39 -16.94 -2.21 -10.26
CA VAL A 39 -16.45 -3.26 -11.17
C VAL A 39 -15.10 -3.87 -10.73
N GLY A 40 -14.46 -3.31 -9.71
CA GLY A 40 -13.13 -3.73 -9.28
C GLY A 40 -12.02 -3.30 -10.24
N SER A 41 -10.77 -3.54 -9.85
CA SER A 41 -9.59 -3.05 -10.57
C SER A 41 -9.37 -3.72 -11.93
N PHE A 42 -9.58 -5.02 -12.04
CA PHE A 42 -9.34 -5.74 -13.31
C PHE A 42 -10.37 -5.40 -14.38
N THR A 43 -11.65 -5.27 -14.02
CA THR A 43 -12.67 -4.86 -14.97
C THR A 43 -12.50 -3.38 -15.36
N ALA A 44 -12.15 -2.50 -14.42
CA ALA A 44 -11.78 -1.13 -14.73
C ALA A 44 -10.58 -1.06 -15.69
N ASN A 45 -9.57 -1.95 -15.50
CA ASN A 45 -8.45 -2.08 -16.41
C ASN A 45 -8.87 -2.49 -17.83
N LEU A 46 -9.79 -3.45 -17.94
CA LEU A 46 -10.35 -3.87 -19.22
C LEU A 46 -11.03 -2.69 -19.92
N PHE A 47 -11.82 -1.89 -19.20
CA PHE A 47 -12.48 -0.71 -19.78
C PHE A 47 -11.49 0.35 -20.24
N VAL A 48 -10.47 0.70 -19.44
CA VAL A 48 -9.45 1.67 -19.82
C VAL A 48 -8.70 1.22 -21.09
N LEU A 49 -8.29 -0.05 -21.13
CA LEU A 49 -7.60 -0.60 -22.30
C LEU A 49 -8.52 -0.69 -23.52
N SER A 50 -9.81 -0.97 -23.33
CA SER A 50 -10.76 -0.99 -24.43
C SER A 50 -11.00 0.42 -24.99
N LEU A 51 -11.08 1.44 -24.11
CA LEU A 51 -11.19 2.84 -24.51
C LEU A 51 -10.00 3.31 -25.33
N SER A 52 -8.78 2.93 -24.96
CA SER A 52 -7.57 3.34 -25.69
C SER A 52 -7.51 2.79 -27.11
N VAL A 53 -8.22 1.71 -27.42
CA VAL A 53 -8.30 1.12 -28.77
C VAL A 53 -9.46 1.71 -29.61
N LEU A 54 -10.45 2.37 -28.99
CA LEU A 54 -11.62 2.89 -29.69
C LEU A 54 -11.30 3.83 -30.88
N PRO A 55 -10.39 4.80 -30.78
CA PRO A 55 -10.03 5.66 -31.91
C PRO A 55 -9.55 4.87 -33.12
N PHE A 56 -8.74 3.83 -32.90
CA PHE A 56 -8.26 2.96 -33.95
C PHE A 56 -9.39 2.17 -34.61
N ILE A 57 -10.34 1.64 -33.83
CA ILE A 57 -11.51 0.92 -34.33
C ILE A 57 -12.36 1.83 -35.23
N LEU A 58 -12.59 3.09 -34.86
CA LEU A 58 -13.40 4.04 -35.63
C LEU A 58 -12.78 4.40 -36.96
N ILE A 59 -11.45 4.56 -37.02
CA ILE A 59 -10.70 4.91 -38.25
C ILE A 59 -10.57 3.68 -39.17
N SER A 60 -10.58 2.48 -38.60
CA SER A 60 -10.43 1.24 -39.36
C SER A 60 -11.62 0.89 -40.23
N ASN A 61 -11.42 -0.02 -41.19
CA ASN A 61 -12.47 -0.52 -42.08
C ASN A 61 -13.23 -1.72 -41.51
N PHE A 62 -13.28 -1.89 -40.20
CA PHE A 62 -14.05 -2.98 -39.57
C PHE A 62 -15.54 -2.86 -39.87
N LYS A 63 -16.14 -3.94 -40.38
CA LYS A 63 -17.55 -3.98 -40.81
C LYS A 63 -18.55 -3.60 -39.69
N HIS A 64 -18.21 -3.96 -38.43
CA HIS A 64 -19.10 -3.74 -37.27
C HIS A 64 -18.57 -2.71 -36.28
N LYS A 65 -17.72 -1.78 -36.70
CA LYS A 65 -17.06 -0.80 -35.84
C LYS A 65 -18.04 0.02 -34.97
N TYR A 66 -19.20 0.40 -35.49
CA TYR A 66 -20.19 1.15 -34.71
C TYR A 66 -20.86 0.31 -33.63
N ILE A 67 -21.10 -0.99 -33.88
CA ILE A 67 -21.64 -1.90 -32.88
C ILE A 67 -20.63 -2.10 -31.77
N ILE A 68 -19.37 -2.33 -32.12
CA ILE A 68 -18.28 -2.48 -31.14
C ILE A 68 -18.13 -1.19 -30.30
N PHE A 69 -18.14 -0.03 -30.96
CA PHE A 69 -18.12 1.26 -30.29
C PHE A 69 -19.24 1.39 -29.27
N THR A 70 -20.49 1.12 -29.68
CA THR A 70 -21.68 1.25 -28.83
C THR A 70 -21.59 0.30 -27.61
N LEU A 71 -21.22 -0.95 -27.86
CA LEU A 71 -21.07 -1.98 -26.79
C LEU A 71 -19.99 -1.63 -25.76
N LEU A 72 -18.94 -0.92 -26.15
CA LEU A 72 -17.89 -0.47 -25.23
C LEU A 72 -18.21 0.87 -24.56
N PHE A 73 -18.84 1.80 -25.31
CA PHE A 73 -19.05 3.18 -24.85
C PHE A 73 -20.22 3.32 -23.89
N ILE A 74 -21.35 2.63 -24.14
CA ILE A 74 -22.54 2.71 -23.28
C ILE A 74 -22.24 2.27 -21.83
N PRO A 75 -21.63 1.11 -21.56
CA PRO A 75 -21.29 0.71 -20.19
C PRO A 75 -20.41 1.73 -19.46
N ILE A 76 -19.52 2.40 -20.18
CA ILE A 76 -18.62 3.41 -19.60
C ILE A 76 -19.42 4.65 -19.18
N ILE A 77 -20.35 5.13 -20.04
CA ILE A 77 -21.23 6.26 -19.68
C ILE A 77 -22.05 5.90 -18.44
N ILE A 78 -22.61 4.69 -18.39
CA ILE A 78 -23.37 4.22 -17.22
C ILE A 78 -22.48 4.21 -15.97
N LEU A 79 -21.26 3.69 -16.07
CA LEU A 79 -20.32 3.66 -14.93
C LEU A 79 -19.93 5.06 -14.47
N ILE A 80 -19.69 6.00 -15.38
CA ILE A 80 -19.42 7.40 -15.04
C ILE A 80 -20.62 8.01 -14.33
N PHE A 81 -21.83 7.83 -14.86
CA PHE A 81 -23.05 8.31 -14.23
C PHE A 81 -23.24 7.75 -12.81
N LEU A 82 -23.08 6.44 -12.64
CA LEU A 82 -23.16 5.78 -11.33
C LEU A 82 -22.08 6.30 -10.37
N SER A 83 -20.89 6.55 -10.88
CA SER A 83 -19.76 7.05 -10.10
C SER A 83 -20.00 8.47 -9.59
N VAL A 84 -20.51 9.35 -10.45
CA VAL A 84 -20.89 10.72 -10.09
C VAL A 84 -22.03 10.70 -9.06
N ASN A 85 -23.06 9.90 -9.31
CA ASN A 85 -24.17 9.75 -8.38
C ASN A 85 -23.72 9.23 -7.01
N ARG A 86 -22.84 8.21 -6.98
CA ARG A 86 -22.26 7.70 -5.73
C ARG A 86 -21.46 8.78 -4.99
N PHE A 87 -20.68 9.58 -5.70
CA PHE A 87 -19.85 10.60 -5.08
C PHE A 87 -20.71 11.66 -4.38
N TYR A 88 -21.78 12.14 -5.02
CA TYR A 88 -22.63 13.18 -4.44
C TYR A 88 -23.62 12.68 -3.39
N ASN A 89 -24.09 11.44 -3.50
CA ASN A 89 -25.14 10.91 -2.62
C ASN A 89 -24.61 10.00 -1.50
N LYS A 90 -23.28 9.94 -1.30
CA LYS A 90 -22.70 9.12 -0.22
C LYS A 90 -22.74 9.86 1.11
N ASP A 91 -23.56 9.39 2.03
CA ASP A 91 -23.48 9.79 3.44
C ASP A 91 -22.18 9.26 4.06
N ILE A 92 -21.23 10.16 4.28
CA ILE A 92 -20.00 9.84 5.01
C ILE A 92 -20.31 9.96 6.50
N LYS A 93 -20.52 8.83 7.16
CA LYS A 93 -20.58 8.81 8.62
C LYS A 93 -19.17 9.06 9.17
N LYS A 94 -18.96 10.23 9.76
CA LYS A 94 -17.74 10.53 10.50
C LYS A 94 -17.77 9.77 11.82
N MET A 95 -16.69 9.08 12.12
CA MET A 95 -16.48 8.50 13.47
C MET A 95 -15.76 9.56 14.31
N ASP A 96 -16.51 10.28 15.13
CA ASP A 96 -15.97 11.39 15.93
C ASP A 96 -15.04 10.95 17.07
N SER A 97 -14.97 9.64 17.36
CA SER A 97 -14.23 9.10 18.50
C SER A 97 -12.81 8.62 18.19
N GLN A 98 -12.42 8.52 16.92
CA GLN A 98 -11.11 8.01 16.52
C GLN A 98 -10.44 8.90 15.48
N LEU A 99 -9.21 9.30 15.75
CA LEU A 99 -8.37 10.07 14.82
C LEU A 99 -7.27 9.17 14.26
N ILE A 100 -7.21 9.07 12.94
CA ILE A 100 -6.12 8.36 12.25
C ILE A 100 -5.19 9.41 11.62
N THR A 101 -3.91 9.33 11.94
CA THR A 101 -2.87 10.19 11.35
C THR A 101 -1.97 9.34 10.47
N LEU A 102 -2.06 9.53 9.17
CA LEU A 102 -1.15 8.89 8.20
C LEU A 102 0.08 9.79 8.03
N VAL A 103 1.26 9.26 8.34
CA VAL A 103 2.52 9.99 8.23
C VAL A 103 3.17 9.65 6.89
N GLN A 104 3.28 10.65 6.02
CA GLN A 104 3.95 10.52 4.72
C GLN A 104 5.23 11.38 4.70
N PRO A 105 6.40 10.81 5.05
CA PRO A 105 7.65 11.56 5.17
C PRO A 105 8.27 11.90 3.82
N ASN A 106 7.86 11.22 2.74
CA ASN A 106 8.40 11.41 1.40
C ASN A 106 9.94 11.35 1.37
N ILE A 107 10.50 10.26 1.91
CA ILE A 107 11.94 9.98 1.93
C ILE A 107 12.30 9.27 0.62
N GLU A 108 13.31 9.77 -0.09
CA GLU A 108 13.79 9.14 -1.30
C GLU A 108 14.34 7.72 -1.01
N GLN A 109 14.06 6.77 -1.89
CA GLN A 109 14.45 5.36 -1.68
C GLN A 109 15.96 5.19 -1.48
N LYS A 110 16.79 5.96 -2.20
CA LYS A 110 18.25 5.95 -2.05
C LYS A 110 18.76 6.45 -0.69
N GLU A 111 17.96 7.31 -0.01
CA GLU A 111 18.31 7.89 1.29
C GLU A 111 17.75 7.07 2.45
N LYS A 112 16.82 6.15 2.17
CA LYS A 112 16.10 5.40 3.19
C LYS A 112 17.00 4.48 4.02
N TRP A 113 18.06 3.94 3.41
CA TRP A 113 18.94 2.95 4.01
C TRP A 113 20.37 3.45 4.31
N ARG A 114 20.56 4.78 4.22
CA ARG A 114 21.85 5.39 4.55
C ARG A 114 21.95 5.72 6.03
N SER A 115 22.97 5.25 6.69
CA SER A 115 23.23 5.53 8.11
C SER A 115 23.34 7.02 8.44
N GLU A 116 23.89 7.81 7.50
CA GLU A 116 24.05 9.27 7.64
C GLU A 116 22.71 10.00 7.71
N THR A 117 21.71 9.53 6.95
CA THR A 117 20.39 10.17 6.87
C THR A 117 19.40 9.65 7.91
N ARG A 118 19.72 8.55 8.60
CA ARG A 118 18.85 7.90 9.60
C ARG A 118 18.25 8.88 10.60
N ASN A 119 19.09 9.72 11.21
CA ASN A 119 18.66 10.67 12.23
C ASN A 119 17.77 11.78 11.63
N ILE A 120 18.05 12.21 10.41
CA ILE A 120 17.25 13.20 9.68
C ILE A 120 15.87 12.62 9.37
N ASN A 121 15.83 11.41 8.83
CA ASN A 121 14.59 10.69 8.50
C ASN A 121 13.73 10.48 9.74
N LEU A 122 14.34 10.05 10.85
CA LEU A 122 13.66 9.86 12.12
C LEU A 122 13.14 11.17 12.71
N LYS A 123 13.89 12.27 12.61
CA LYS A 123 13.44 13.60 13.03
C LYS A 123 12.22 14.03 12.23
N LYS A 124 12.21 13.83 10.91
CA LYS A 124 11.09 14.15 10.02
C LYS A 124 9.83 13.34 10.39
N LEU A 125 9.97 12.03 10.59
CA LEU A 125 8.86 11.18 11.04
C LEU A 125 8.27 11.64 12.38
N LYS A 126 9.12 11.96 13.36
CA LYS A 126 8.68 12.48 14.67
C LYS A 126 7.97 13.83 14.55
N GLN A 127 8.48 14.74 13.75
CA GLN A 127 7.88 16.06 13.51
C GLN A 127 6.46 15.92 12.92
N LEU A 128 6.31 15.13 11.85
CA LEU A 128 5.01 14.88 11.22
C LEU A 128 4.02 14.20 12.16
N SER A 129 4.51 13.26 12.98
CA SER A 129 3.67 12.57 13.98
C SER A 129 3.15 13.49 15.08
N ARG A 130 3.89 14.56 15.40
CA ARG A 130 3.50 15.54 16.42
C ARG A 130 2.62 16.67 15.88
N GLN A 131 2.48 16.79 14.59
CA GLN A 131 1.64 17.81 13.97
C GLN A 131 0.21 17.69 14.52
N ASN A 132 -0.34 18.82 14.97
CA ASN A 132 -1.65 18.93 15.59
C ASN A 132 -1.86 18.07 16.86
N ALA A 133 -0.78 17.60 17.51
CA ALA A 133 -0.89 16.72 18.68
C ALA A 133 -1.60 17.41 19.87
N LEU A 134 -1.47 18.71 20.02
CA LEU A 134 -2.12 19.52 21.07
C LEU A 134 -3.61 19.73 20.80
N GLU A 135 -3.99 19.86 19.55
CA GLU A 135 -5.39 19.99 19.12
C GLU A 135 -6.20 18.74 19.42
N PHE A 136 -5.58 17.57 19.33
CA PHE A 136 -6.22 16.26 19.50
C PHE A 136 -5.75 15.51 20.75
N LYS A 137 -5.33 16.24 21.80
CA LYS A 137 -4.76 15.64 23.01
C LYS A 137 -5.68 14.65 23.74
N ASP A 138 -7.00 14.83 23.64
CA ASP A 138 -7.99 13.98 24.31
C ASP A 138 -8.60 12.90 23.41
N ALA A 139 -8.31 12.91 22.12
CA ALA A 139 -8.85 11.96 21.16
C ALA A 139 -8.13 10.60 21.22
N ASN A 140 -8.85 9.53 20.93
CA ASN A 140 -8.22 8.24 20.60
C ASN A 140 -7.50 8.38 19.26
N ARG A 141 -6.17 8.34 19.25
CA ARG A 141 -5.38 8.60 18.06
C ARG A 141 -4.54 7.39 17.67
N ILE A 142 -4.56 7.05 16.38
CA ILE A 142 -3.66 6.06 15.79
C ILE A 142 -2.75 6.79 14.80
N ILE A 143 -1.44 6.76 15.05
CA ILE A 143 -0.43 7.34 14.16
C ILE A 143 0.19 6.19 13.38
N ILE A 144 0.17 6.26 12.05
CA ILE A 144 0.66 5.18 11.19
C ILE A 144 1.85 5.68 10.36
N TRP A 145 3.00 5.05 10.55
CA TRP A 145 4.19 5.23 9.73
C TRP A 145 4.18 4.24 8.56
N PRO A 146 4.80 4.60 7.43
CA PRO A 146 4.85 3.73 6.25
C PRO A 146 5.58 2.40 6.50
N GLU A 147 5.43 1.49 5.54
CA GLU A 147 6.18 0.23 5.48
C GLU A 147 7.69 0.50 5.49
N THR A 148 8.42 -0.27 6.30
CA THR A 148 9.88 -0.13 6.47
C THR A 148 10.34 1.32 6.68
N SER A 149 9.55 2.10 7.41
CA SER A 149 9.82 3.53 7.68
C SER A 149 10.91 3.76 8.71
N PHE A 150 11.19 2.75 9.51
CA PHE A 150 12.22 2.79 10.54
C PHE A 150 13.43 1.96 10.10
N GLU A 151 14.58 2.62 10.01
CA GLU A 151 15.86 1.96 9.74
C GLU A 151 16.37 1.31 11.03
N GLY A 152 16.18 0.02 11.14
CA GLY A 152 16.52 -0.78 12.29
C GLY A 152 15.66 -2.01 12.39
N SER A 153 16.02 -2.91 13.29
CA SER A 153 15.30 -4.17 13.48
C SER A 153 15.00 -4.44 14.94
N ILE A 154 13.92 -5.19 15.18
CA ILE A 154 13.68 -5.79 16.50
C ILE A 154 14.38 -7.15 16.53
N PRO A 155 15.02 -7.55 17.66
CA PRO A 155 14.98 -6.90 18.99
C PRO A 155 16.01 -5.78 19.21
N ASN A 156 16.95 -5.58 18.29
CA ASN A 156 18.13 -4.71 18.50
C ASN A 156 17.76 -3.27 18.87
N GLU A 157 16.71 -2.73 18.27
CA GLU A 157 16.31 -1.33 18.44
C GLU A 157 15.08 -1.13 19.36
N LYS A 158 14.74 -2.14 20.16
CA LYS A 158 13.56 -2.09 21.03
C LYS A 158 13.59 -0.90 22.01
N SER A 159 14.73 -0.59 22.57
CA SER A 159 14.91 0.54 23.49
C SER A 159 14.71 1.91 22.79
N LEU A 160 15.21 2.03 21.55
CA LEU A 160 15.04 3.23 20.76
C LEU A 160 13.57 3.42 20.37
N LEU A 161 12.88 2.37 19.96
CA LEU A 161 11.44 2.41 19.64
C LEU A 161 10.60 2.82 20.85
N SER A 162 10.91 2.27 22.03
CA SER A 162 10.26 2.69 23.28
C SER A 162 10.47 4.18 23.57
N ARG A 163 11.68 4.69 23.39
CA ARG A 163 11.99 6.12 23.58
C ARG A 163 11.28 7.00 22.55
N ILE A 164 11.21 6.56 21.29
CA ILE A 164 10.50 7.27 20.21
C ILE A 164 9.01 7.36 20.54
N SER A 165 8.37 6.26 20.92
CA SER A 165 6.95 6.24 21.22
C SER A 165 6.61 7.17 22.38
N LYS A 166 7.37 7.13 23.48
CA LYS A 166 7.22 8.06 24.63
C LYS A 166 7.37 9.54 24.24
N GLN A 167 8.20 9.84 23.24
CA GLN A 167 8.37 11.21 22.75
C GLN A 167 7.21 11.68 21.88
N ILE A 168 6.56 10.78 21.13
CA ILE A 168 5.49 11.11 20.17
C ILE A 168 4.12 11.04 20.84
N LEU A 169 3.89 10.03 21.69
CA LEU A 169 2.60 9.71 22.28
C LEU A 169 2.41 10.47 23.60
N ILE A 170 1.91 11.68 23.52
CA ILE A 170 1.63 12.52 24.68
C ILE A 170 0.39 12.01 25.43
N ASN A 171 -0.58 11.44 24.70
CA ASN A 171 -1.84 10.95 25.27
C ASN A 171 -1.76 9.41 25.42
N PRO A 172 -2.15 8.84 26.60
CA PRO A 172 -2.21 7.39 26.84
C PRO A 172 -3.09 6.62 25.85
N LYS A 173 -4.11 7.27 25.28
CA LYS A 173 -5.03 6.68 24.29
C LYS A 173 -4.45 6.68 22.85
N THR A 174 -3.21 7.10 22.67
CA THR A 174 -2.57 7.14 21.36
C THR A 174 -1.73 5.90 21.14
N ILE A 175 -1.82 5.33 19.93
CA ILE A 175 -1.04 4.18 19.48
C ILE A 175 -0.18 4.63 18.30
N LEU A 176 1.09 4.20 18.29
CA LEU A 176 2.01 4.38 17.17
C LEU A 176 2.21 3.05 16.45
N VAL A 177 1.93 3.04 15.16
CA VAL A 177 2.07 1.88 14.29
C VAL A 177 3.27 2.12 13.36
N ILE A 178 4.26 1.22 13.38
CA ILE A 178 5.52 1.37 12.64
C ILE A 178 5.78 0.16 11.77
N GLY A 179 6.04 0.38 10.48
CA GLY A 179 6.61 -0.63 9.58
C GLY A 179 8.14 -0.70 9.76
N LEU A 180 8.67 -1.89 10.05
CA LEU A 180 10.09 -2.12 10.30
C LEU A 180 10.51 -3.57 9.98
N LEU A 181 11.81 -3.82 10.05
CA LEU A 181 12.35 -5.17 9.95
C LEU A 181 12.39 -5.85 11.33
N ARG A 182 12.09 -7.14 11.36
CA ARG A 182 12.23 -7.98 12.55
C ARG A 182 13.13 -9.18 12.24
N VAL A 183 14.05 -9.45 13.13
CA VAL A 183 14.97 -10.59 13.05
C VAL A 183 14.69 -11.55 14.19
N GLU A 184 14.49 -12.81 13.87
CA GLU A 184 14.30 -13.87 14.84
C GLU A 184 14.95 -15.15 14.34
N THR A 185 15.89 -15.71 15.09
CA THR A 185 16.55 -17.00 14.77
C THR A 185 17.03 -17.05 13.31
N ASN A 186 17.77 -16.02 12.86
CA ASN A 186 18.28 -15.85 11.48
C ASN A 186 17.20 -15.66 10.40
N LYS A 187 15.92 -15.50 10.75
CA LYS A 187 14.84 -15.18 9.85
C LYS A 187 14.58 -13.68 9.82
N LEU A 188 14.33 -13.16 8.64
CA LEU A 188 14.02 -11.74 8.42
C LEU A 188 12.55 -11.60 8.08
N PHE A 189 11.83 -10.74 8.79
CA PHE A 189 10.42 -10.46 8.57
C PHE A 189 10.21 -8.98 8.23
N ASN A 190 9.30 -8.71 7.33
CA ASN A 190 8.72 -7.39 7.13
C ASN A 190 7.54 -7.26 8.09
N SER A 191 7.67 -6.40 9.09
CA SER A 191 6.76 -6.40 10.24
C SER A 191 6.13 -5.05 10.48
N LEU A 192 4.94 -5.09 11.04
CA LEU A 192 4.22 -3.95 11.58
C LEU A 192 4.11 -4.13 13.09
N VAL A 193 4.53 -3.12 13.85
CA VAL A 193 4.45 -3.14 15.32
C VAL A 193 3.61 -1.99 15.84
N PHE A 194 2.87 -2.27 16.92
CA PHE A 194 2.01 -1.33 17.60
C PHE A 194 2.63 -0.99 18.95
N LEU A 195 2.89 0.28 19.18
CA LEU A 195 3.50 0.80 20.39
C LEU A 195 2.50 1.67 21.15
N ASN A 196 2.39 1.45 22.45
CA ASN A 196 1.62 2.32 23.33
C ASN A 196 2.46 3.51 23.84
N SER A 197 1.84 4.42 24.58
CA SER A 197 2.49 5.61 25.18
C SER A 197 3.60 5.25 26.20
N ASN A 198 3.53 4.07 26.80
CA ASN A 198 4.57 3.59 27.73
C ASN A 198 5.81 3.03 27.00
N GLY A 199 5.77 2.96 25.67
CA GLY A 199 6.84 2.43 24.85
C GLY A 199 6.87 0.91 24.74
N ASN A 200 5.78 0.25 25.11
CA ASN A 200 5.64 -1.20 24.99
C ASN A 200 5.04 -1.59 23.66
N ILE A 201 5.54 -2.66 23.06
CA ILE A 201 4.94 -3.31 21.91
C ILE A 201 3.71 -4.06 22.41
N ILE A 202 2.52 -3.64 21.97
CA ILE A 202 1.23 -4.24 22.37
C ILE A 202 0.71 -5.23 21.33
N HIS A 203 1.14 -5.07 20.07
CA HIS A 203 0.79 -5.99 18.98
C HIS A 203 1.87 -5.99 17.91
N GLN A 204 1.98 -7.11 17.19
CA GLN A 204 2.91 -7.31 16.08
C GLN A 204 2.26 -8.15 15.00
N TYR A 205 2.48 -7.74 13.76
CA TYR A 205 2.08 -8.48 12.56
C TYR A 205 3.29 -8.64 11.65
N ASP A 206 3.53 -9.84 11.17
CA ASP A 206 4.55 -10.13 10.16
C ASP A 206 3.85 -10.33 8.81
N LYS A 207 4.34 -9.68 7.77
CA LYS A 207 3.79 -9.73 6.43
C LYS A 207 3.73 -11.18 5.93
N ILE A 208 2.51 -11.63 5.57
CA ILE A 208 2.27 -13.01 5.15
C ILE A 208 2.49 -13.14 3.65
N HIS A 209 1.93 -12.22 2.88
CA HIS A 209 1.97 -12.23 1.43
C HIS A 209 3.18 -11.44 0.93
N LEU A 210 4.26 -12.15 0.64
CA LEU A 210 5.53 -11.55 0.21
C LEU A 210 5.53 -11.27 -1.29
N VAL A 211 6.24 -10.21 -1.68
CA VAL A 211 6.39 -9.82 -3.09
C VAL A 211 7.44 -10.70 -3.78
N PRO A 212 7.07 -11.44 -4.84
CA PRO A 212 8.03 -12.26 -5.57
C PRO A 212 9.09 -11.38 -6.25
N PHE A 213 10.33 -11.85 -6.27
CA PHE A 213 11.52 -11.17 -6.78
C PHE A 213 11.89 -9.84 -6.08
N GLY A 214 11.10 -9.39 -5.12
CA GLY A 214 11.38 -8.22 -4.29
C GLY A 214 11.70 -8.58 -2.84
N GLU A 215 10.93 -9.50 -2.26
CA GLU A 215 11.05 -9.94 -0.88
C GLU A 215 11.47 -11.41 -0.75
N TYR A 216 11.29 -12.19 -1.80
CA TYR A 216 11.84 -13.55 -1.91
C TYR A 216 12.02 -13.93 -3.37
N ILE A 217 12.86 -14.94 -3.63
CA ILE A 217 13.06 -15.48 -4.98
C ILE A 217 12.36 -16.83 -5.09
N PRO A 218 11.29 -16.93 -5.93
CA PRO A 218 10.65 -18.22 -6.18
C PRO A 218 11.64 -19.21 -6.75
N PHE A 219 11.61 -20.45 -6.25
CA PHE A 219 12.52 -21.54 -6.70
C PHE A 219 14.01 -21.15 -6.65
N ARG A 220 14.44 -20.47 -5.59
CA ARG A 220 15.83 -19.95 -5.42
C ARG A 220 16.90 -20.99 -5.75
N THR A 221 16.69 -22.26 -5.41
CA THR A 221 17.64 -23.34 -5.71
C THR A 221 17.86 -23.54 -7.20
N ASN A 222 16.80 -23.41 -8.01
CA ASN A 222 16.84 -23.60 -9.46
C ASN A 222 17.36 -22.33 -10.18
N PHE A 223 17.19 -21.16 -9.57
CA PHE A 223 17.59 -19.85 -10.09
C PHE A 223 18.73 -19.21 -9.28
N SER A 224 19.65 -20.02 -8.78
CA SER A 224 20.76 -19.56 -7.91
C SER A 224 21.59 -18.43 -8.52
N THR A 225 21.88 -18.48 -9.83
CA THR A 225 22.63 -17.44 -10.55
C THR A 225 21.90 -16.09 -10.54
N ILE A 226 20.59 -16.11 -10.80
CA ILE A 226 19.75 -14.89 -10.77
C ILE A 226 19.62 -14.38 -9.34
N ALA A 227 19.43 -15.28 -8.38
CA ALA A 227 19.33 -14.95 -6.97
C ALA A 227 20.58 -14.23 -6.44
N ASN A 228 21.76 -14.72 -6.86
CA ASN A 228 23.04 -14.11 -6.49
C ASN A 228 23.25 -12.76 -7.19
N PHE A 229 22.85 -12.64 -8.46
CA PHE A 229 22.93 -11.38 -9.19
C PHE A 229 22.04 -10.29 -8.57
N LEU A 230 20.83 -10.62 -8.16
CA LEU A 230 19.88 -9.68 -7.53
C LEU A 230 20.27 -9.33 -6.09
N ASN A 231 21.16 -10.10 -5.46
CA ASN A 231 21.60 -9.92 -4.05
C ASN A 231 20.42 -9.72 -3.06
N ILE A 232 19.29 -10.38 -3.32
CA ILE A 232 18.08 -10.28 -2.50
C ILE A 232 18.19 -11.27 -1.33
N LYS A 233 18.07 -10.76 -0.12
CA LYS A 233 17.92 -11.57 1.09
C LYS A 233 16.45 -11.89 1.28
N ASP A 234 16.09 -13.17 1.26
CA ASP A 234 14.70 -13.60 1.38
C ASP A 234 14.11 -13.23 2.74
N PHE A 235 12.94 -12.62 2.70
CA PHE A 235 12.08 -12.48 3.87
C PHE A 235 11.37 -13.80 4.17
N THR A 236 11.02 -13.96 5.42
CA THR A 236 10.20 -15.07 5.89
C THR A 236 8.75 -14.62 5.97
N SER A 237 7.85 -15.42 5.38
CA SER A 237 6.41 -15.16 5.47
C SER A 237 5.94 -15.29 6.93
N GLY A 238 5.10 -14.36 7.36
CA GLY A 238 4.39 -14.43 8.62
C GLY A 238 3.41 -15.61 8.66
N LYS A 239 2.95 -15.94 9.87
CA LYS A 239 1.93 -16.96 10.07
C LYS A 239 0.58 -16.31 10.37
N VAL A 240 -0.49 -16.87 9.80
CA VAL A 240 -1.85 -16.52 10.25
C VAL A 240 -1.97 -16.99 11.69
N LYS A 241 -2.18 -16.08 12.64
CA LYS A 241 -2.55 -16.48 13.99
C LYS A 241 -4.00 -16.95 13.92
N SER A 242 -4.24 -18.25 14.09
CA SER A 242 -5.57 -18.76 14.42
C SER A 242 -5.94 -18.17 15.79
N ASN A 243 -6.99 -17.36 15.82
CA ASN A 243 -7.63 -16.95 17.07
C ASN A 243 -8.26 -18.15 17.75
#